data_fbf3f445f51093ef53ff87e496074b17
#
_entry.id   fbf3f445f51093ef53ff87e496074b17
#
_cell.length_a   1.000
_cell.length_b   1.000
_cell.length_c   1.000
_cell.angle_alpha   90.00
_cell.angle_beta   90.00
_cell.angle_gamma   90.00
#
_symmetry.space_group_name_H-M   'P 1'
#
loop_
_entity.id
_entity.type
_entity.pdbx_description
1 polymer ?
#
loop_
_entity_poly.entity_id
_entity_poly.type
_entity_poly.pdbx_seq_one_letter_code
_entity_poly.pdbx_strand_id
1 'polypeptide(L)'
;MITIEGKSVFGGVSIGKLMFYKRNEKVIRRTHVDDVDAEWKRFEEAKNTAIDQLKVLYDKAIEDVGEANAMIFEIHQMMLDDLDYLESIEGIIRTQSVNAEYAVSTTADNFAQMFASMDDAYMQGRAADVKDVSERVLDILCGVSNGTREMTEPCIVAADDLAPSETVQLDKEKVLGFATMYGSSNSHTAILARTMNIPAVIGMGEALNPKYDGEMAIIDGFTGTLYVDPDEETLSRMQKKREEDLEKKALLEQLKGKENITKSGQKINVYANIGNASDVGAVLKNDAGGIGLFRSEFLYLENETFPTEEQQFAVYKQVAENMAGKKVIIRTLDIGADKQVDYFGLDKEENPALGYRAIRICLTRPEIFKTQLRALYRAAFYGNISIMFPMIISVSEIHKIKEMIKEVKAELKEQGIPYKEDVELGVMIETPASVMISRELAKEVDFFSVGTNDLTQYTLAIDRQNSKLDEFYDPHHPAVLAMIRMAAENAHAEGKWIGICGELGADLELTEEFLKMGLDELSVSPSMVLPLRKKIRDCE
;
A
#
# COMPACT_ATOMS: atom_id res chain seq x y z
N MET A 1 -20.50 14.30 -26.76
CA MET A 1 -19.92 13.97 -25.44
C MET A 1 -20.46 12.63 -24.93
N ILE A 2 -19.58 11.75 -24.46
CA ILE A 2 -19.91 10.48 -23.81
C ILE A 2 -19.31 10.54 -22.40
N THR A 3 -20.09 10.13 -21.41
CA THR A 3 -19.66 10.08 -20.00
C THR A 3 -19.56 8.62 -19.56
N ILE A 4 -18.41 8.22 -19.03
CA ILE A 4 -18.14 6.87 -18.56
C ILE A 4 -17.74 6.96 -17.09
N GLU A 5 -18.39 6.20 -16.24
CA GLU A 5 -18.11 6.15 -14.81
C GLU A 5 -17.24 4.94 -14.48
N GLY A 6 -16.35 5.11 -13.54
CA GLY A 6 -15.50 4.08 -13.00
C GLY A 6 -15.12 4.39 -11.54
N LYS A 7 -14.15 3.66 -11.02
CA LYS A 7 -13.64 3.86 -9.67
C LYS A 7 -12.41 4.76 -9.70
N SER A 8 -12.45 5.86 -8.95
CA SER A 8 -11.28 6.73 -8.75
C SER A 8 -10.15 5.98 -8.05
N VAL A 9 -8.93 6.16 -8.55
CA VAL A 9 -7.69 5.65 -7.93
C VAL A 9 -6.84 6.79 -7.41
N PHE A 10 -6.75 7.88 -8.18
CA PHE A 10 -6.00 9.07 -7.82
C PHE A 10 -6.70 10.31 -8.36
N GLY A 11 -6.84 11.32 -7.49
CA GLY A 11 -7.55 12.57 -7.81
C GLY A 11 -6.72 13.50 -8.71
N GLY A 12 -7.42 14.32 -9.45
CA GLY A 12 -6.87 15.30 -10.38
C GLY A 12 -7.68 15.36 -11.67
N VAL A 13 -7.40 16.34 -12.50
CA VAL A 13 -8.03 16.48 -13.82
C VAL A 13 -6.96 16.43 -14.89
N SER A 14 -7.10 15.55 -15.86
CA SER A 14 -6.26 15.49 -17.06
C SER A 14 -7.09 15.63 -18.32
N ILE A 15 -6.54 16.41 -19.27
CA ILE A 15 -7.19 16.70 -20.55
C ILE A 15 -6.20 16.35 -21.65
N GLY A 16 -6.57 15.46 -22.55
CA GLY A 16 -5.72 15.01 -23.65
C GLY A 16 -6.42 13.99 -24.53
N LYS A 17 -5.74 13.52 -25.56
CA LYS A 17 -6.26 12.45 -26.41
C LYS A 17 -6.19 11.11 -25.72
N LEU A 18 -7.17 10.26 -25.95
CA LEU A 18 -7.12 8.86 -25.58
C LEU A 18 -6.15 8.10 -26.48
N MET A 19 -5.29 7.32 -25.88
CA MET A 19 -4.46 6.34 -26.57
C MET A 19 -4.77 4.96 -25.99
N PHE A 20 -5.43 4.13 -26.80
CA PHE A 20 -5.64 2.73 -26.40
C PHE A 20 -4.35 1.95 -26.55
N TYR A 21 -3.94 1.34 -25.46
CA TYR A 21 -2.84 0.39 -25.46
C TYR A 21 -3.28 -0.87 -26.20
N LYS A 22 -2.70 -1.12 -27.37
CA LYS A 22 -3.05 -2.26 -28.22
C LYS A 22 -2.00 -3.34 -28.02
N ARG A 23 -2.43 -4.48 -27.52
CA ARG A 23 -1.64 -5.70 -27.63
C ARG A 23 -1.72 -6.23 -29.05
N ASN A 24 -0.59 -6.73 -29.56
CA ASN A 24 -0.59 -7.35 -30.88
C ASN A 24 -1.40 -8.66 -30.81
N GLU A 25 -2.51 -8.72 -31.52
CA GLU A 25 -3.28 -9.96 -31.63
C GLU A 25 -2.44 -11.03 -32.33
N LYS A 26 -2.12 -12.10 -31.60
CA LYS A 26 -1.40 -13.25 -32.14
C LYS A 26 -2.39 -14.37 -32.41
N VAL A 27 -2.32 -14.93 -33.59
CA VAL A 27 -3.07 -16.13 -33.92
C VAL A 27 -2.15 -17.30 -33.68
N ILE A 28 -2.24 -17.91 -32.50
CA ILE A 28 -1.51 -19.13 -32.17
C ILE A 28 -2.19 -20.31 -32.88
N ARG A 29 -1.47 -20.96 -33.78
CA ARG A 29 -1.95 -22.13 -34.51
C ARG A 29 -1.25 -23.38 -34.00
N ARG A 30 -2.01 -24.44 -33.81
CA ARG A 30 -1.45 -25.75 -33.55
C ARG A 30 -0.82 -26.30 -34.84
N THR A 31 0.50 -26.47 -34.83
CA THR A 31 1.25 -26.97 -35.99
C THR A 31 2.02 -28.23 -35.60
N HIS A 32 2.06 -29.22 -36.46
CA HIS A 32 2.87 -30.41 -36.23
C HIS A 32 4.35 -30.10 -36.45
N VAL A 33 5.21 -30.69 -35.62
CA VAL A 33 6.66 -30.60 -35.74
C VAL A 33 7.26 -31.99 -35.82
N ASP A 34 8.19 -32.20 -36.74
CA ASP A 34 8.84 -33.50 -36.96
C ASP A 34 10.01 -33.72 -35.97
N ASP A 35 10.70 -32.68 -35.55
CA ASP A 35 11.81 -32.70 -34.59
C ASP A 35 11.44 -31.99 -33.28
N VAL A 36 10.95 -32.79 -32.34
CA VAL A 36 10.52 -32.29 -31.02
C VAL A 36 11.68 -31.82 -30.17
N ASP A 37 12.90 -32.33 -30.36
CA ASP A 37 14.07 -31.90 -29.62
C ASP A 37 14.56 -30.52 -30.11
N ALA A 38 14.52 -30.30 -31.41
CA ALA A 38 14.81 -28.97 -31.98
C ALA A 38 13.76 -27.94 -31.54
N GLU A 39 12.49 -28.32 -31.45
CA GLU A 39 11.42 -27.43 -31.01
C GLU A 39 11.50 -27.10 -29.52
N TRP A 40 11.84 -28.08 -28.68
CA TRP A 40 12.12 -27.85 -27.29
C TRP A 40 13.29 -26.87 -27.10
N LYS A 41 14.38 -27.05 -27.83
CA LYS A 41 15.52 -26.12 -27.77
C LYS A 41 15.14 -24.72 -28.22
N ARG A 42 14.28 -24.55 -29.23
CA ARG A 42 13.75 -23.26 -29.69
C ARG A 42 12.96 -22.56 -28.57
N PHE A 43 12.15 -23.33 -27.82
CA PHE A 43 11.46 -22.82 -26.63
C PHE A 43 12.44 -22.37 -25.56
N GLU A 44 13.45 -23.19 -25.23
CA GLU A 44 14.46 -22.85 -24.21
C GLU A 44 15.22 -21.55 -24.56
N GLU A 45 15.59 -21.38 -25.82
CA GLU A 45 16.23 -20.14 -26.31
C GLU A 45 15.29 -18.93 -26.15
N ALA A 46 14.01 -19.07 -26.49
CA ALA A 46 13.01 -18.01 -26.31
C ALA A 46 12.77 -17.69 -24.83
N LYS A 47 12.67 -18.71 -23.96
CA LYS A 47 12.54 -18.57 -22.51
C LYS A 47 13.73 -17.80 -21.92
N ASN A 48 14.95 -18.17 -22.28
CA ASN A 48 16.15 -17.50 -21.76
C ASN A 48 16.21 -16.03 -22.22
N THR A 49 15.81 -15.76 -23.46
CA THR A 49 15.69 -14.38 -23.96
C THR A 49 14.63 -13.59 -23.20
N ALA A 50 13.50 -14.22 -22.84
CA ALA A 50 12.46 -13.58 -22.02
C ALA A 50 12.98 -13.24 -20.60
N ILE A 51 13.74 -14.16 -19.98
CA ILE A 51 14.37 -13.94 -18.68
C ILE A 51 15.35 -12.76 -18.74
N ASP A 52 16.17 -12.65 -19.77
CA ASP A 52 17.11 -11.54 -19.92
C ASP A 52 16.38 -10.20 -20.14
N GLN A 53 15.26 -10.20 -20.86
CA GLN A 53 14.39 -9.01 -20.98
C GLN A 53 13.77 -8.63 -19.63
N LEU A 54 13.34 -9.60 -18.82
CA LEU A 54 12.78 -9.34 -17.48
C LEU A 54 13.82 -8.75 -16.53
N LYS A 55 15.10 -9.14 -16.63
CA LYS A 55 16.18 -8.50 -15.87
C LYS A 55 16.33 -7.02 -16.21
N VAL A 56 16.28 -6.67 -17.49
CA VAL A 56 16.35 -5.27 -17.93
C VAL A 56 15.15 -4.48 -17.41
N LEU A 57 13.95 -5.08 -17.40
CA LEU A 57 12.75 -4.46 -16.85
C LEU A 57 12.85 -4.29 -15.33
N TYR A 58 13.44 -5.25 -14.62
CA TYR A 58 13.72 -5.16 -13.19
C TYR A 58 14.59 -3.94 -12.86
N ASP A 59 15.73 -3.81 -13.54
CA ASP A 59 16.65 -2.69 -13.33
C ASP A 59 15.96 -1.34 -13.59
N LYS A 60 15.19 -1.23 -14.67
CA LYS A 60 14.40 -0.03 -14.98
C LYS A 60 13.32 0.23 -13.93
N ALA A 61 12.64 -0.80 -13.46
CA ALA A 61 11.57 -0.68 -12.46
C ALA A 61 12.11 -0.22 -11.09
N ILE A 62 13.32 -0.62 -10.69
CA ILE A 62 13.95 -0.11 -9.46
C ILE A 62 14.04 1.41 -9.49
N GLU A 63 14.51 1.98 -10.60
CA GLU A 63 14.63 3.44 -10.74
C GLU A 63 13.26 4.13 -10.78
N ASP A 64 12.28 3.50 -11.38
CA ASP A 64 10.99 4.07 -11.71
C ASP A 64 9.95 4.01 -10.57
N VAL A 65 9.84 2.85 -9.90
CA VAL A 65 8.76 2.55 -8.93
C VAL A 65 9.30 1.96 -7.62
N GLY A 66 10.61 1.82 -7.48
CA GLY A 66 11.30 1.29 -6.31
C GLY A 66 11.38 -0.23 -6.27
N GLU A 67 12.30 -0.74 -5.43
CA GLU A 67 12.69 -2.15 -5.35
C GLU A 67 11.50 -3.07 -5.03
N ALA A 68 10.64 -2.69 -4.09
CA ALA A 68 9.48 -3.50 -3.71
C ALA A 68 8.50 -3.79 -4.87
N ASN A 69 8.30 -2.81 -5.75
CA ASN A 69 7.45 -2.98 -6.93
C ASN A 69 8.20 -3.64 -8.10
N ALA A 70 9.54 -3.52 -8.14
CA ALA A 70 10.37 -4.18 -9.15
C ALA A 70 10.48 -5.69 -8.92
N MET A 71 10.31 -6.18 -7.69
CA MET A 71 10.38 -7.61 -7.34
C MET A 71 9.43 -8.49 -8.17
N ILE A 72 8.35 -7.93 -8.72
CA ILE A 72 7.47 -8.69 -9.61
C ILE A 72 8.22 -9.28 -10.81
N PHE A 73 9.25 -8.61 -11.30
CA PHE A 73 10.05 -9.11 -12.43
C PHE A 73 11.02 -10.24 -12.02
N GLU A 74 11.46 -10.31 -10.76
CA GLU A 74 12.15 -11.49 -10.23
C GLU A 74 11.20 -12.68 -10.14
N ILE A 75 10.00 -12.47 -9.62
CA ILE A 75 8.96 -13.50 -9.55
C ILE A 75 8.63 -14.01 -10.95
N HIS A 76 8.50 -13.13 -11.93
CA HIS A 76 8.28 -13.50 -13.33
C HIS A 76 9.43 -14.35 -13.90
N GLN A 77 10.68 -14.05 -13.55
CA GLN A 77 11.83 -14.90 -13.93
C GLN A 77 11.73 -16.29 -13.28
N MET A 78 11.37 -16.35 -11.99
CA MET A 78 11.19 -17.61 -11.28
C MET A 78 10.06 -18.44 -11.87
N MET A 79 8.95 -17.82 -12.30
CA MET A 79 7.83 -18.51 -12.95
C MET A 79 8.23 -19.14 -14.29
N LEU A 80 9.13 -18.52 -15.06
CA LEU A 80 9.65 -19.08 -16.30
C LEU A 80 10.62 -20.24 -16.08
N ASP A 81 11.21 -20.37 -14.89
CA ASP A 81 12.08 -21.47 -14.49
C ASP A 81 11.36 -22.49 -13.58
N ASP A 82 10.06 -22.33 -13.36
CA ASP A 82 9.26 -23.26 -12.56
C ASP A 82 9.17 -24.63 -13.24
N LEU A 83 9.43 -25.68 -12.45
CA LEU A 83 9.50 -27.05 -12.97
C LEU A 83 8.16 -27.53 -13.54
N ASP A 84 7.06 -27.26 -12.86
CA ASP A 84 5.74 -27.72 -13.28
C ASP A 84 5.32 -27.01 -14.59
N TYR A 85 5.65 -25.74 -14.72
CA TYR A 85 5.42 -24.95 -15.92
C TYR A 85 6.23 -25.51 -17.11
N LEU A 86 7.52 -25.78 -16.89
CA LEU A 86 8.41 -26.34 -17.92
C LEU A 86 8.03 -27.75 -18.32
N GLU A 87 7.72 -28.64 -17.36
CA GLU A 87 7.28 -30.01 -17.62
C GLU A 87 5.97 -30.04 -18.40
N SER A 88 5.05 -29.12 -18.13
CA SER A 88 3.80 -29.00 -18.88
C SER A 88 4.07 -28.67 -20.36
N ILE A 89 4.91 -27.68 -20.64
CA ILE A 89 5.26 -27.29 -22.01
C ILE A 89 5.99 -28.41 -22.74
N GLU A 90 7.02 -28.99 -22.10
CA GLU A 90 7.79 -30.09 -22.66
C GLU A 90 6.89 -31.31 -22.97
N GLY A 91 6.01 -31.64 -22.01
CA GLY A 91 5.03 -32.72 -22.17
C GLY A 91 4.14 -32.53 -23.39
N ILE A 92 3.63 -31.32 -23.61
CA ILE A 92 2.77 -31.02 -24.78
C ILE A 92 3.57 -31.12 -26.09
N ILE A 93 4.77 -30.51 -26.15
CA ILE A 93 5.63 -30.58 -27.34
C ILE A 93 5.94 -32.03 -27.68
N ARG A 94 6.43 -32.83 -26.71
CA ARG A 94 6.90 -34.20 -26.96
C ARG A 94 5.79 -35.19 -27.21
N THR A 95 4.70 -35.10 -26.44
CA THR A 95 3.61 -36.11 -26.57
C THR A 95 2.69 -35.85 -27.75
N GLN A 96 2.52 -34.57 -28.13
CA GLN A 96 1.61 -34.20 -29.20
C GLN A 96 2.33 -33.82 -30.50
N SER A 97 3.68 -33.76 -30.50
CA SER A 97 4.50 -33.32 -31.65
C SER A 97 4.01 -31.98 -32.24
N VAL A 98 3.86 -30.97 -31.36
CA VAL A 98 3.33 -29.64 -31.71
C VAL A 98 4.35 -28.55 -31.47
N ASN A 99 4.13 -27.39 -32.10
CA ASN A 99 4.99 -26.21 -31.99
C ASN A 99 4.96 -25.61 -30.58
N ALA A 100 6.05 -24.93 -30.21
CA ALA A 100 6.26 -24.31 -28.91
C ALA A 100 5.21 -23.26 -28.61
N GLU A 101 4.78 -22.46 -29.60
CA GLU A 101 3.76 -21.42 -29.39
C GLU A 101 2.45 -22.01 -28.86
N TYR A 102 2.01 -23.13 -29.47
CA TYR A 102 0.80 -23.81 -29.02
C TYR A 102 0.97 -24.38 -27.60
N ALA A 103 2.12 -24.99 -27.32
CA ALA A 103 2.41 -25.58 -26.02
C ALA A 103 2.44 -24.50 -24.91
N VAL A 104 3.10 -23.36 -25.15
CA VAL A 104 3.17 -22.22 -24.21
C VAL A 104 1.77 -21.65 -23.98
N SER A 105 1.02 -21.36 -25.05
CA SER A 105 -0.33 -20.81 -24.94
C SER A 105 -1.26 -21.72 -24.14
N THR A 106 -1.25 -23.02 -24.42
CA THR A 106 -2.08 -24.02 -23.73
C THR A 106 -1.69 -24.13 -22.25
N THR A 107 -0.40 -24.14 -21.94
CA THR A 107 0.08 -24.21 -20.55
C THR A 107 -0.30 -22.92 -19.81
N ALA A 108 -0.13 -21.76 -20.43
CA ALA A 108 -0.50 -20.46 -19.83
C ALA A 108 -2.00 -20.41 -19.46
N ASP A 109 -2.87 -20.86 -20.36
CA ASP A 109 -4.31 -20.89 -20.11
C ASP A 109 -4.67 -21.86 -18.98
N ASN A 110 -4.05 -23.03 -18.93
CA ASN A 110 -4.28 -24.03 -17.89
C ASN A 110 -3.84 -23.52 -16.50
N PHE A 111 -2.65 -22.95 -16.40
CA PHE A 111 -2.12 -22.40 -15.14
C PHE A 111 -2.91 -21.18 -14.71
N ALA A 112 -3.25 -20.26 -15.62
CA ALA A 112 -4.07 -19.10 -15.31
C ALA A 112 -5.46 -19.50 -14.80
N GLN A 113 -6.09 -20.51 -15.40
CA GLN A 113 -7.38 -21.03 -14.94
C GLN A 113 -7.26 -21.72 -13.57
N MET A 114 -6.18 -22.46 -13.34
CA MET A 114 -5.89 -23.09 -12.05
C MET A 114 -5.76 -22.03 -10.95
N PHE A 115 -4.93 -21.01 -11.14
CA PHE A 115 -4.76 -19.93 -10.18
C PHE A 115 -6.04 -19.13 -9.96
N ALA A 116 -6.78 -18.81 -11.01
CA ALA A 116 -8.05 -18.07 -10.90
C ALA A 116 -9.13 -18.85 -10.14
N SER A 117 -9.05 -20.18 -10.09
CA SER A 117 -9.99 -21.05 -9.38
C SER A 117 -9.64 -21.29 -7.90
N MET A 118 -8.50 -20.78 -7.42
CA MET A 118 -8.10 -20.89 -6.03
C MET A 118 -8.89 -19.92 -5.14
N ASP A 119 -9.12 -20.29 -3.88
CA ASP A 119 -9.87 -19.46 -2.92
C ASP A 119 -9.03 -18.30 -2.33
N ASP A 120 -7.75 -18.21 -2.68
CA ASP A 120 -6.81 -17.20 -2.21
C ASP A 120 -6.66 -16.04 -3.23
N ALA A 121 -6.95 -14.81 -2.79
CA ALA A 121 -6.91 -13.62 -3.64
C ALA A 121 -5.49 -13.31 -4.19
N TYR A 122 -4.45 -13.67 -3.45
CA TYR A 122 -3.06 -13.53 -3.90
C TYR A 122 -2.76 -14.50 -5.05
N MET A 123 -3.16 -15.76 -4.88
CA MET A 123 -2.99 -16.78 -5.93
C MET A 123 -3.84 -16.47 -7.16
N GLN A 124 -5.06 -15.93 -6.99
CA GLN A 124 -5.87 -15.45 -8.12
C GLN A 124 -5.16 -14.35 -8.92
N GLY A 125 -4.42 -13.46 -8.26
CA GLY A 125 -3.60 -12.44 -8.91
C GLY A 125 -2.50 -13.05 -9.80
N ARG A 126 -1.96 -14.21 -9.46
CA ARG A 126 -0.94 -14.94 -10.24
C ARG A 126 -1.42 -15.39 -11.63
N ALA A 127 -2.73 -15.50 -11.82
CA ALA A 127 -3.29 -15.83 -13.14
C ALA A 127 -2.89 -14.78 -14.21
N ALA A 128 -2.86 -13.50 -13.83
CA ALA A 128 -2.42 -12.43 -14.72
C ALA A 128 -0.91 -12.48 -14.96
N ASP A 129 -0.12 -12.79 -13.93
CA ASP A 129 1.34 -12.89 -14.04
C ASP A 129 1.76 -14.02 -14.98
N VAL A 130 1.15 -15.21 -14.87
CA VAL A 130 1.39 -16.34 -15.80
C VAL A 130 1.13 -15.93 -17.24
N LYS A 131 0.05 -15.18 -17.48
CA LYS A 131 -0.26 -14.68 -18.82
C LYS A 131 0.79 -13.70 -19.31
N ASP A 132 1.22 -12.75 -18.48
CA ASP A 132 2.24 -11.75 -18.85
C ASP A 132 3.57 -12.41 -19.25
N VAL A 133 4.08 -13.35 -18.44
CA VAL A 133 5.34 -14.03 -18.74
C VAL A 133 5.24 -14.94 -19.98
N SER A 134 4.11 -15.62 -20.14
CA SER A 134 3.88 -16.49 -21.29
C SER A 134 3.72 -15.70 -22.60
N GLU A 135 3.02 -14.57 -22.57
CA GLU A 135 2.90 -13.64 -23.69
C GLU A 135 4.26 -13.15 -24.16
N ARG A 136 5.18 -12.87 -23.26
CA ARG A 136 6.55 -12.46 -23.58
C ARG A 136 7.31 -13.55 -24.32
N VAL A 137 7.20 -14.80 -23.87
CA VAL A 137 7.80 -15.95 -24.58
C VAL A 137 7.17 -16.14 -25.96
N LEU A 138 5.85 -15.99 -26.08
CA LEU A 138 5.13 -16.05 -27.35
C LEU A 138 5.54 -14.96 -28.32
N ASP A 139 5.79 -13.73 -27.85
CA ASP A 139 6.32 -12.63 -28.67
C ASP A 139 7.64 -13.00 -29.32
N ILE A 140 8.54 -13.57 -28.54
CA ILE A 140 9.86 -14.00 -29.01
C ILE A 140 9.72 -15.15 -30.01
N LEU A 141 8.92 -16.18 -29.70
CA LEU A 141 8.68 -17.32 -30.58
C LEU A 141 8.06 -16.91 -31.92
N CYS A 142 7.13 -15.95 -31.89
CA CYS A 142 6.46 -15.45 -33.08
C CYS A 142 7.27 -14.39 -33.84
N GLY A 143 8.42 -13.97 -33.31
CA GLY A 143 9.24 -12.90 -33.91
C GLY A 143 8.54 -11.54 -33.93
N VAL A 144 7.59 -11.35 -33.03
CA VAL A 144 6.87 -10.07 -32.87
C VAL A 144 7.72 -9.19 -31.98
N SER A 145 8.22 -8.06 -32.52
CA SER A 145 8.82 -7.06 -31.67
C SER A 145 7.72 -6.42 -30.81
N ASN A 146 7.95 -6.30 -29.50
CA ASN A 146 7.09 -5.54 -28.59
C ASN A 146 7.07 -4.07 -29.04
N GLY A 147 6.31 -3.78 -30.07
CA GLY A 147 6.06 -2.44 -30.54
C GLY A 147 5.06 -1.78 -29.60
N THR A 148 5.55 -1.23 -28.49
CA THR A 148 4.82 -0.15 -27.82
C THR A 148 4.57 0.92 -28.85
N ARG A 149 3.30 1.26 -29.11
CA ARG A 149 2.98 2.43 -29.94
C ARG A 149 3.74 3.62 -29.34
N GLU A 150 4.69 4.17 -30.09
CA GLU A 150 5.43 5.35 -29.60
C GLU A 150 4.43 6.44 -29.25
N MET A 151 4.48 6.89 -28.02
CA MET A 151 3.70 8.04 -27.56
C MET A 151 4.33 9.30 -28.17
N THR A 152 3.74 9.78 -29.24
CA THR A 152 4.25 10.98 -29.98
C THR A 152 3.91 12.27 -29.26
N GLU A 153 2.78 12.29 -28.52
CA GLU A 153 2.28 13.46 -27.77
C GLU A 153 1.77 13.01 -26.39
N PRO A 154 1.68 13.93 -25.41
CA PRO A 154 1.07 13.62 -24.13
C PRO A 154 -0.38 13.16 -24.29
N CYS A 155 -0.73 12.03 -23.67
CA CYS A 155 -2.03 11.39 -23.84
C CYS A 155 -2.53 10.70 -22.57
N ILE A 156 -3.82 10.39 -22.56
CA ILE A 156 -4.47 9.56 -21.57
C ILE A 156 -4.39 8.12 -22.05
N VAL A 157 -3.74 7.25 -21.28
CA VAL A 157 -3.59 5.84 -21.64
C VAL A 157 -4.85 5.07 -21.23
N ALA A 158 -5.51 4.49 -22.23
CA ALA A 158 -6.65 3.60 -22.04
C ALA A 158 -6.26 2.15 -22.34
N ALA A 159 -6.73 1.20 -21.54
CA ALA A 159 -6.45 -0.22 -21.71
C ALA A 159 -7.55 -1.08 -21.10
N ASP A 160 -7.54 -2.39 -21.38
CA ASP A 160 -8.35 -3.35 -20.65
C ASP A 160 -7.89 -3.42 -19.19
N ASP A 161 -6.63 -3.74 -18.99
CA ASP A 161 -5.80 -3.61 -17.80
C ASP A 161 -4.35 -3.59 -18.28
N LEU A 162 -3.43 -3.04 -17.49
CA LEU A 162 -2.02 -2.99 -17.85
C LEU A 162 -1.22 -3.97 -16.99
N ALA A 163 -0.48 -4.86 -17.66
CA ALA A 163 0.47 -5.73 -17.00
C ALA A 163 1.69 -4.95 -16.46
N PRO A 164 2.42 -5.47 -15.46
CA PRO A 164 3.61 -4.84 -14.93
C PRO A 164 4.63 -4.47 -16.01
N SER A 165 4.87 -5.39 -16.94
CA SER A 165 5.82 -5.21 -18.03
C SER A 165 5.40 -4.11 -19.03
N GLU A 166 4.11 -3.90 -19.19
CA GLU A 166 3.55 -2.86 -20.04
C GLU A 166 3.68 -1.47 -19.38
N THR A 167 3.42 -1.39 -18.06
CA THR A 167 3.48 -0.13 -17.33
C THR A 167 4.89 0.47 -17.27
N VAL A 168 5.93 -0.37 -17.14
CA VAL A 168 7.34 0.07 -17.11
C VAL A 168 7.84 0.54 -18.48
N GLN A 169 7.21 0.10 -19.56
CA GLN A 169 7.57 0.50 -20.91
C GLN A 169 6.96 1.85 -21.36
N LEU A 170 5.97 2.37 -20.62
CA LEU A 170 5.36 3.65 -20.95
C LEU A 170 6.34 4.83 -20.76
N ASP A 171 6.25 5.81 -21.64
CA ASP A 171 6.94 7.09 -21.48
C ASP A 171 6.20 7.95 -20.45
N LYS A 172 6.70 7.94 -19.22
CA LYS A 172 6.05 8.60 -18.07
C LYS A 172 5.87 10.09 -18.23
N GLU A 173 6.72 10.75 -19.01
CA GLU A 173 6.61 12.19 -19.26
C GLU A 173 5.41 12.53 -20.16
N LYS A 174 4.94 11.55 -20.91
CA LYS A 174 3.81 11.71 -21.84
C LYS A 174 2.49 11.12 -21.33
N VAL A 175 2.49 10.39 -20.21
CA VAL A 175 1.25 9.88 -19.63
C VAL A 175 0.57 10.96 -18.81
N LEU A 176 -0.61 11.40 -19.25
CA LEU A 176 -1.44 12.38 -18.54
C LEU A 176 -2.37 11.73 -17.50
N GLY A 177 -2.74 10.49 -17.69
CA GLY A 177 -3.63 9.74 -16.81
C GLY A 177 -3.93 8.35 -17.34
N PHE A 178 -4.59 7.54 -16.52
CA PHE A 178 -4.98 6.18 -16.89
C PHE A 178 -6.49 5.97 -16.81
N ALA A 179 -7.03 5.26 -17.81
CA ALA A 179 -8.41 4.78 -17.84
C ALA A 179 -8.41 3.28 -18.16
N THR A 180 -8.93 2.41 -17.29
CA THR A 180 -8.96 0.98 -17.57
C THR A 180 -10.37 0.38 -17.49
N MET A 181 -10.62 -0.61 -18.36
CA MET A 181 -11.88 -1.35 -18.38
C MET A 181 -12.03 -2.18 -17.11
N TYR A 182 -10.97 -2.82 -16.68
CA TYR A 182 -10.90 -3.69 -15.50
C TYR A 182 -9.83 -3.17 -14.52
N GLY A 183 -9.58 -3.92 -13.49
CA GLY A 183 -8.56 -3.62 -12.49
C GLY A 183 -9.15 -3.34 -11.10
N SER A 184 -8.29 -3.47 -10.11
CA SER A 184 -8.61 -3.18 -8.71
C SER A 184 -7.79 -1.98 -8.20
N SER A 185 -8.13 -1.48 -7.03
CA SER A 185 -7.36 -0.40 -6.37
C SER A 185 -5.90 -0.78 -6.09
N ASN A 186 -5.58 -2.06 -6.15
CA ASN A 186 -4.23 -2.61 -5.96
C ASN A 186 -3.60 -3.12 -7.27
N SER A 187 -4.22 -2.86 -8.43
CA SER A 187 -3.63 -3.21 -9.73
C SER A 187 -2.35 -2.42 -9.99
N HIS A 188 -1.49 -2.93 -10.86
CA HIS A 188 -0.24 -2.27 -11.22
C HIS A 188 -0.47 -0.87 -11.82
N THR A 189 -1.52 -0.70 -12.62
CA THR A 189 -1.95 0.61 -13.13
C THR A 189 -2.28 1.58 -12.01
N ALA A 190 -2.99 1.11 -10.98
CA ALA A 190 -3.37 1.93 -9.83
C ALA A 190 -2.13 2.35 -9.00
N ILE A 191 -1.19 1.43 -8.80
CA ILE A 191 0.08 1.71 -8.11
C ILE A 191 0.89 2.74 -8.88
N LEU A 192 1.04 2.55 -10.19
CA LEU A 192 1.78 3.47 -11.05
C LEU A 192 1.18 4.87 -11.04
N ALA A 193 -0.15 4.98 -11.17
CA ALA A 193 -0.85 6.27 -11.13
C ALA A 193 -0.59 7.04 -9.83
N ARG A 194 -0.63 6.35 -8.69
CA ARG A 194 -0.31 6.95 -7.38
C ARG A 194 1.16 7.37 -7.31
N THR A 195 2.08 6.55 -7.79
CA THR A 195 3.52 6.87 -7.81
C THR A 195 3.81 8.09 -8.67
N MET A 196 3.15 8.20 -9.82
CA MET A 196 3.29 9.33 -10.73
C MET A 196 2.48 10.57 -10.31
N ASN A 197 1.57 10.46 -9.33
CA ASN A 197 0.61 11.50 -8.93
C ASN A 197 -0.25 12.01 -10.10
N ILE A 198 -0.71 11.13 -10.95
CA ILE A 198 -1.57 11.45 -12.11
C ILE A 198 -2.97 10.84 -11.95
N PRO A 199 -4.00 11.49 -12.52
CA PRO A 199 -5.37 10.99 -12.42
C PRO A 199 -5.52 9.60 -13.03
N ALA A 200 -6.24 8.73 -12.33
CA ALA A 200 -6.55 7.40 -12.84
C ALA A 200 -7.95 6.95 -12.41
N VAL A 201 -8.64 6.34 -13.35
CA VAL A 201 -9.96 5.73 -13.15
C VAL A 201 -9.96 4.32 -13.72
N ILE A 202 -10.42 3.37 -12.94
CA ILE A 202 -10.43 1.94 -13.26
C ILE A 202 -11.84 1.36 -13.23
N GLY A 203 -12.02 0.16 -13.79
CA GLY A 203 -13.30 -0.56 -13.70
C GLY A 203 -14.42 0.08 -14.52
N MET A 204 -14.09 0.68 -15.65
CA MET A 204 -15.07 1.33 -16.55
C MET A 204 -15.87 0.34 -17.40
N GLY A 205 -15.48 -0.95 -17.40
CA GLY A 205 -16.13 -1.99 -18.17
C GLY A 205 -16.10 -1.74 -19.68
N GLU A 206 -17.01 -2.38 -20.40
CA GLU A 206 -17.13 -2.29 -21.86
C GLU A 206 -17.53 -0.89 -22.38
N ALA A 207 -17.93 0.02 -21.49
CA ALA A 207 -18.21 1.39 -21.85
C ALA A 207 -16.95 2.14 -22.34
N LEU A 208 -15.77 1.77 -21.82
CA LEU A 208 -14.47 2.21 -22.31
C LEU A 208 -14.13 1.39 -23.58
N ASN A 209 -14.47 1.93 -24.74
CA ASN A 209 -14.40 1.19 -26.00
C ASN A 209 -13.21 1.65 -26.87
N PRO A 210 -12.43 0.73 -27.46
CA PRO A 210 -11.29 1.05 -28.32
C PRO A 210 -11.62 1.95 -29.53
N LYS A 211 -12.89 2.07 -29.91
CA LYS A 211 -13.32 3.03 -30.95
C LYS A 211 -13.06 4.49 -30.61
N TYR A 212 -12.84 4.80 -29.33
CA TYR A 212 -12.52 6.17 -28.87
C TYR A 212 -11.02 6.49 -28.96
N ASP A 213 -10.19 5.59 -29.54
CA ASP A 213 -8.76 5.81 -29.74
C ASP A 213 -8.53 7.08 -30.58
N GLY A 214 -7.74 8.01 -30.06
CA GLY A 214 -7.44 9.30 -30.67
C GLY A 214 -8.44 10.43 -30.38
N GLU A 215 -9.59 10.13 -29.76
CA GLU A 215 -10.56 11.15 -29.38
C GLU A 215 -10.05 12.00 -28.20
N MET A 216 -10.48 13.26 -28.17
CA MET A 216 -10.21 14.12 -27.02
C MET A 216 -11.00 13.62 -25.80
N ALA A 217 -10.34 13.58 -24.65
CA ALA A 217 -10.97 13.13 -23.43
C ALA A 217 -10.52 13.92 -22.20
N ILE A 218 -11.32 13.80 -21.14
CA ILE A 218 -11.03 14.37 -19.82
C ILE A 218 -11.21 13.28 -18.78
N ILE A 219 -10.17 13.05 -17.98
CA ILE A 219 -10.29 12.26 -16.74
C ILE A 219 -10.54 13.22 -15.58
N ASP A 220 -11.64 13.03 -14.88
CA ASP A 220 -11.87 13.58 -13.56
C ASP A 220 -11.63 12.48 -12.50
N GLY A 221 -10.40 12.42 -12.02
CA GLY A 221 -10.00 11.46 -11.00
C GLY A 221 -10.62 11.72 -9.63
N PHE A 222 -11.22 12.88 -9.38
CA PHE A 222 -11.92 13.15 -8.13
C PHE A 222 -13.28 12.45 -8.08
N THR A 223 -13.97 12.39 -9.21
CA THR A 223 -15.29 11.76 -9.31
C THR A 223 -15.26 10.35 -9.89
N GLY A 224 -14.13 9.93 -10.48
CA GLY A 224 -14.04 8.66 -11.18
C GLY A 224 -14.73 8.68 -12.55
N THR A 225 -14.69 9.81 -13.24
CA THR A 225 -15.42 10.01 -14.50
C THR A 225 -14.47 10.28 -15.67
N LEU A 226 -14.74 9.64 -16.80
CA LEU A 226 -14.10 9.92 -18.09
C LEU A 226 -15.14 10.56 -19.02
N TYR A 227 -14.83 11.72 -19.57
CA TYR A 227 -15.57 12.39 -20.63
C TYR A 227 -14.84 12.18 -21.96
N VAL A 228 -15.51 11.57 -22.94
CA VAL A 228 -14.99 11.40 -24.30
C VAL A 228 -15.72 12.35 -25.22
N ASP A 229 -14.98 13.03 -26.10
CA ASP A 229 -15.47 14.08 -26.99
C ASP A 229 -16.32 15.12 -26.20
N PRO A 230 -15.68 15.82 -25.22
CA PRO A 230 -16.36 16.77 -24.36
C PRO A 230 -16.86 17.98 -25.16
N ASP A 231 -18.04 18.46 -24.78
CA ASP A 231 -18.53 19.75 -25.31
C ASP A 231 -17.74 20.93 -24.70
N GLU A 232 -17.90 22.12 -25.31
CA GLU A 232 -17.15 23.32 -24.89
C GLU A 232 -17.44 23.72 -23.45
N GLU A 233 -18.67 23.51 -22.96
CA GLU A 233 -19.04 23.83 -21.58
C GLU A 233 -18.32 22.92 -20.58
N THR A 234 -18.34 21.61 -20.82
CA THR A 234 -17.65 20.62 -19.99
C THR A 234 -16.14 20.84 -20.04
N LEU A 235 -15.57 21.09 -21.22
CA LEU A 235 -14.15 21.37 -21.36
C LEU A 235 -13.74 22.61 -20.57
N SER A 236 -14.47 23.71 -20.68
CA SER A 236 -14.19 24.96 -19.95
C SER A 236 -14.28 24.75 -18.43
N ARG A 237 -15.33 24.07 -17.97
CA ARG A 237 -15.51 23.76 -16.54
C ARG A 237 -14.37 22.91 -16.00
N MET A 238 -13.92 21.91 -16.75
CA MET A 238 -12.87 21.00 -16.30
C MET A 238 -11.48 21.63 -16.41
N GLN A 239 -11.24 22.51 -17.38
CA GLN A 239 -10.02 23.33 -17.42
C GLN A 239 -9.90 24.20 -16.18
N LYS A 240 -10.99 24.88 -15.80
CA LYS A 240 -11.02 25.70 -14.58
C LYS A 240 -10.76 24.84 -13.32
N LYS A 241 -11.42 23.69 -13.21
CA LYS A 241 -11.20 22.75 -12.10
C LYS A 241 -9.74 22.29 -12.02
N ARG A 242 -9.10 22.02 -13.18
CA ARG A 242 -7.68 21.66 -13.27
C ARG A 242 -6.78 22.79 -12.81
N GLU A 243 -7.03 24.02 -13.25
CA GLU A 243 -6.26 25.21 -12.86
C GLU A 243 -6.36 25.45 -11.35
N GLU A 244 -7.57 25.40 -10.79
CA GLU A 244 -7.81 25.53 -9.35
C GLU A 244 -7.08 24.44 -8.54
N ASP A 245 -7.05 23.18 -9.01
CA ASP A 245 -6.31 22.09 -8.37
C ASP A 245 -4.80 22.30 -8.41
N LEU A 246 -4.27 22.75 -9.55
CA LEU A 246 -2.84 23.07 -9.73
C LEU A 246 -2.42 24.26 -8.85
N GLU A 247 -3.23 25.32 -8.79
CA GLU A 247 -2.98 26.45 -7.91
C GLU A 247 -3.00 26.03 -6.44
N LYS A 248 -3.98 25.22 -6.04
CA LYS A 248 -4.06 24.67 -4.69
C LYS A 248 -2.82 23.84 -4.33
N LYS A 249 -2.36 22.97 -5.24
CA LYS A 249 -1.12 22.20 -5.05
C LYS A 249 0.10 23.09 -4.93
N ALA A 250 0.21 24.11 -5.77
CA ALA A 250 1.32 25.07 -5.73
C ALA A 250 1.32 25.87 -4.39
N LEU A 251 0.15 26.28 -3.90
CA LEU A 251 0.02 26.95 -2.61
C LEU A 251 0.42 26.01 -1.44
N LEU A 252 0.05 24.72 -1.51
CA LEU A 252 0.43 23.74 -0.49
C LEU A 252 1.94 23.49 -0.48
N GLU A 253 2.58 23.46 -1.65
CA GLU A 253 4.05 23.30 -1.73
C GLU A 253 4.79 24.45 -1.01
N GLN A 254 4.24 25.67 -0.99
CA GLN A 254 4.81 26.80 -0.27
C GLN A 254 4.75 26.65 1.27
N LEU A 255 3.98 25.68 1.75
CA LEU A 255 3.89 25.39 3.20
C LEU A 255 5.01 24.47 3.68
N LYS A 256 5.81 23.89 2.79
CA LYS A 256 6.99 23.09 3.19
C LYS A 256 7.96 23.95 3.99
N GLY A 257 8.51 23.39 5.06
CA GLY A 257 9.36 24.10 6.00
C GLY A 257 8.64 25.07 6.96
N LYS A 258 7.31 25.22 6.84
CA LYS A 258 6.54 26.04 7.78
C LYS A 258 6.16 25.24 9.02
N GLU A 259 6.13 25.92 10.18
CA GLU A 259 5.65 25.31 11.42
C GLU A 259 4.15 25.00 11.37
N ASN A 260 3.76 23.91 12.06
CA ASN A 260 2.36 23.56 12.31
C ASN A 260 1.89 24.34 13.54
N ILE A 261 1.44 25.56 13.34
CA ILE A 261 1.08 26.51 14.37
C ILE A 261 -0.21 27.25 14.02
N THR A 262 -1.11 27.40 14.99
CA THR A 262 -2.34 28.19 14.84
C THR A 262 -2.02 29.70 14.88
N LYS A 263 -2.99 30.52 14.55
CA LYS A 263 -2.88 31.98 14.66
C LYS A 263 -2.65 32.46 16.11
N SER A 264 -3.20 31.72 17.09
CA SER A 264 -2.99 31.98 18.52
C SER A 264 -1.64 31.47 19.05
N GLY A 265 -0.85 30.78 18.26
CA GLY A 265 0.48 30.28 18.62
C GLY A 265 0.51 28.85 19.19
N GLN A 266 -0.60 28.13 19.17
CA GLN A 266 -0.61 26.73 19.57
C GLN A 266 0.12 25.87 18.52
N LYS A 267 1.13 25.12 18.94
CA LYS A 267 1.89 24.21 18.09
C LYS A 267 1.35 22.79 18.22
N ILE A 268 1.35 22.05 17.11
CA ILE A 268 0.99 20.65 17.05
C ILE A 268 1.93 19.92 16.09
N ASN A 269 2.27 18.66 16.39
CA ASN A 269 3.06 17.84 15.51
C ASN A 269 2.17 17.26 14.40
N VAL A 270 2.63 17.30 13.16
CA VAL A 270 2.00 16.63 12.02
C VAL A 270 2.96 15.58 11.51
N TYR A 271 2.60 14.34 11.70
CA TYR A 271 3.37 13.16 11.30
C TYR A 271 2.67 12.40 10.19
N ALA A 272 3.36 11.43 9.61
CA ALA A 272 2.81 10.59 8.56
C ALA A 272 2.60 9.15 9.02
N ASN A 273 1.55 8.51 8.50
CA ASN A 273 1.32 7.08 8.60
C ASN A 273 1.93 6.38 7.39
N ILE A 274 2.64 5.27 7.61
CA ILE A 274 3.19 4.44 6.55
C ILE A 274 2.81 2.98 6.72
N GLY A 275 2.67 2.28 5.59
CA GLY A 275 2.38 0.87 5.51
C GLY A 275 3.60 -0.01 5.27
N ASN A 276 4.66 0.56 4.69
CA ASN A 276 5.93 -0.12 4.42
C ASN A 276 7.11 0.85 4.39
N ALA A 277 8.33 0.32 4.29
CA ALA A 277 9.56 1.13 4.31
C ALA A 277 9.72 2.03 3.07
N SER A 278 9.15 1.65 1.92
CA SER A 278 9.23 2.44 0.68
C SER A 278 8.45 3.76 0.76
N ASP A 279 7.50 3.87 1.70
CA ASP A 279 6.72 5.09 1.90
C ASP A 279 7.53 6.26 2.49
N VAL A 280 8.73 6.02 3.03
CA VAL A 280 9.57 7.05 3.65
C VAL A 280 9.88 8.19 2.70
N GLY A 281 10.11 7.90 1.43
CA GLY A 281 10.30 8.93 0.40
C GLY A 281 9.10 9.91 0.33
N ALA A 282 7.88 9.39 0.36
CA ALA A 282 6.66 10.20 0.35
C ALA A 282 6.51 11.03 1.65
N VAL A 283 6.90 10.47 2.79
CA VAL A 283 6.91 11.18 4.09
C VAL A 283 7.80 12.41 4.03
N LEU A 284 9.02 12.25 3.55
CA LEU A 284 10.00 13.35 3.44
C LEU A 284 9.58 14.36 2.37
N LYS A 285 9.09 13.90 1.22
CA LYS A 285 8.59 14.76 0.13
C LYS A 285 7.45 15.67 0.58
N ASN A 286 6.58 15.19 1.47
CA ASN A 286 5.45 15.96 2.01
C ASN A 286 5.79 16.72 3.30
N ASP A 287 7.06 16.76 3.68
CA ASP A 287 7.57 17.54 4.82
C ASP A 287 6.90 17.18 6.16
N ALA A 288 6.65 15.90 6.40
CA ALA A 288 6.15 15.41 7.68
C ALA A 288 7.21 15.60 8.79
N GLY A 289 6.77 15.92 9.99
CA GLY A 289 7.65 16.08 11.15
C GLY A 289 8.23 14.76 11.67
N GLY A 290 7.62 13.64 11.33
CA GLY A 290 8.00 12.31 11.73
C GLY A 290 7.05 11.26 11.16
N ILE A 291 7.21 10.02 11.60
CA ILE A 291 6.28 8.92 11.34
C ILE A 291 5.54 8.62 12.65
N GLY A 292 4.24 8.89 12.67
CA GLY A 292 3.38 8.66 13.84
C GLY A 292 2.79 7.26 13.90
N LEU A 293 2.77 6.56 12.77
CA LEU A 293 2.38 5.16 12.69
C LEU A 293 3.14 4.46 11.57
N PHE A 294 4.03 3.57 11.95
CA PHE A 294 4.60 2.58 11.07
C PHE A 294 3.94 1.22 11.36
N ARG A 295 3.17 0.73 10.40
CA ARG A 295 2.46 -0.56 10.52
C ARG A 295 3.43 -1.69 10.22
N SER A 296 3.92 -2.37 11.26
CA SER A 296 4.90 -3.45 11.08
C SER A 296 4.33 -4.73 10.48
N GLU A 297 3.01 -4.83 10.33
CA GLU A 297 2.32 -6.03 9.83
C GLU A 297 2.74 -6.43 8.42
N PHE A 298 3.12 -5.48 7.58
CA PHE A 298 3.56 -5.80 6.22
C PHE A 298 4.73 -6.79 6.20
N LEU A 299 5.64 -6.72 7.19
CA LEU A 299 6.74 -7.68 7.31
C LEU A 299 6.26 -9.12 7.53
N TYR A 300 5.09 -9.28 8.10
CA TYR A 300 4.47 -10.59 8.31
C TYR A 300 3.60 -11.00 7.12
N LEU A 301 2.91 -10.05 6.51
CA LEU A 301 2.00 -10.28 5.38
C LEU A 301 2.72 -10.60 4.07
N GLU A 302 3.92 -10.04 3.87
CA GLU A 302 4.73 -10.23 2.65
C GLU A 302 5.67 -11.45 2.72
N ASN A 303 5.73 -12.15 3.86
CA ASN A 303 6.57 -13.33 4.05
C ASN A 303 5.74 -14.61 4.17
N GLU A 304 6.31 -15.73 3.76
CA GLU A 304 5.71 -17.07 3.89
C GLU A 304 6.00 -17.73 5.25
N THR A 305 6.88 -17.12 6.03
CA THR A 305 7.28 -17.56 7.38
C THR A 305 7.41 -16.36 8.30
N PHE A 306 7.53 -16.61 9.61
CA PHE A 306 7.81 -15.52 10.56
C PHE A 306 9.08 -14.77 10.17
N PRO A 307 9.02 -13.43 10.02
CA PRO A 307 10.21 -12.65 9.71
C PRO A 307 11.24 -12.78 10.84
N THR A 308 12.48 -13.02 10.48
CA THR A 308 13.57 -13.17 11.43
C THR A 308 13.90 -11.83 12.12
N GLU A 309 14.62 -11.89 13.23
CA GLU A 309 15.11 -10.69 13.92
C GLU A 309 15.96 -9.81 12.97
N GLU A 310 16.83 -10.42 12.15
CA GLU A 310 17.66 -9.68 11.20
C GLU A 310 16.84 -9.00 10.08
N GLN A 311 15.84 -9.67 9.54
CA GLN A 311 14.96 -9.07 8.54
C GLN A 311 14.21 -7.87 9.11
N GLN A 312 13.64 -8.00 10.29
CA GLN A 312 12.94 -6.91 10.97
C GLN A 312 13.90 -5.77 11.33
N PHE A 313 15.06 -6.10 11.91
CA PHE A 313 16.08 -5.13 12.28
C PHE A 313 16.54 -4.30 11.08
N ALA A 314 16.84 -4.95 9.95
CA ALA A 314 17.27 -4.25 8.74
C ALA A 314 16.24 -3.21 8.28
N VAL A 315 14.95 -3.55 8.26
CA VAL A 315 13.88 -2.64 7.84
C VAL A 315 13.70 -1.49 8.83
N TYR A 316 13.62 -1.78 10.12
CA TYR A 316 13.43 -0.73 11.13
C TYR A 316 14.62 0.23 11.20
N LYS A 317 15.84 -0.29 11.08
CA LYS A 317 17.08 0.50 11.01
C LYS A 317 17.07 1.41 9.78
N GLN A 318 16.76 0.89 8.61
CA GLN A 318 16.71 1.65 7.36
C GLN A 318 15.72 2.82 7.47
N VAL A 319 14.53 2.56 7.99
CA VAL A 319 13.53 3.62 8.18
C VAL A 319 14.02 4.68 9.16
N ALA A 320 14.60 4.28 10.29
CA ALA A 320 15.11 5.19 11.30
C ALA A 320 16.25 6.08 10.76
N GLU A 321 17.19 5.50 10.02
CA GLU A 321 18.31 6.22 9.41
C GLU A 321 17.81 7.18 8.32
N ASN A 322 16.90 6.75 7.44
CA ASN A 322 16.34 7.59 6.39
C ASN A 322 15.53 8.78 6.94
N MET A 323 14.95 8.64 8.12
CA MET A 323 14.24 9.74 8.78
C MET A 323 15.17 10.76 9.48
N ALA A 324 16.47 10.54 9.48
CA ALA A 324 17.51 11.49 9.92
C ALA A 324 17.23 12.13 11.29
N GLY A 325 16.90 11.32 12.30
CA GLY A 325 16.62 11.76 13.66
C GLY A 325 15.19 12.22 13.94
N LYS A 326 14.34 12.33 12.92
CA LYS A 326 12.91 12.55 13.12
C LYS A 326 12.28 11.33 13.79
N LYS A 327 11.25 11.54 14.60
CA LYS A 327 10.55 10.47 15.33
C LYS A 327 9.94 9.44 14.39
N VAL A 328 10.11 8.17 14.74
CA VAL A 328 9.48 7.03 14.06
C VAL A 328 8.77 6.16 15.10
N ILE A 329 7.45 6.18 15.10
CA ILE A 329 6.64 5.35 16.01
C ILE A 329 6.30 4.07 15.28
N ILE A 330 6.81 2.94 15.78
CA ILE A 330 6.56 1.62 15.21
C ILE A 330 5.55 0.89 16.08
N ARG A 331 4.42 0.51 15.48
CA ARG A 331 3.42 -0.32 16.14
C ARG A 331 3.88 -1.79 16.10
N THR A 332 3.83 -2.45 17.24
CA THR A 332 4.09 -3.90 17.29
C THR A 332 2.99 -4.66 16.56
N LEU A 333 3.20 -5.95 16.36
CA LEU A 333 2.33 -6.85 15.62
C LEU A 333 0.84 -6.60 15.87
N ASP A 334 0.10 -6.34 14.78
CA ASP A 334 -1.36 -6.24 14.77
C ASP A 334 -1.95 -7.18 13.70
N ILE A 335 -1.64 -8.47 13.81
CA ILE A 335 -2.19 -9.56 13.01
C ILE A 335 -3.40 -10.16 13.73
N GLY A 336 -4.30 -10.77 12.98
CA GLY A 336 -5.59 -11.27 13.43
C GLY A 336 -6.74 -10.46 12.82
N ALA A 337 -7.96 -10.74 13.19
CA ALA A 337 -9.16 -10.13 12.60
C ALA A 337 -9.22 -10.34 11.07
N ASP A 338 -9.11 -9.27 10.32
CA ASP A 338 -9.12 -9.23 8.84
C ASP A 338 -7.74 -9.53 8.20
N LYS A 339 -6.67 -9.52 9.02
CA LYS A 339 -5.29 -9.76 8.59
C LYS A 339 -4.85 -11.15 9.01
N GLN A 340 -5.19 -12.16 8.22
CA GLN A 340 -4.79 -13.54 8.51
C GLN A 340 -3.59 -13.94 7.65
N VAL A 341 -2.71 -14.73 8.25
CA VAL A 341 -1.52 -15.28 7.61
C VAL A 341 -1.44 -16.75 8.01
N ASP A 342 -1.41 -17.64 7.03
CA ASP A 342 -1.54 -19.09 7.24
C ASP A 342 -0.51 -19.67 8.21
N TYR A 343 0.74 -19.23 8.14
CA TYR A 343 1.80 -19.73 9.01
C TYR A 343 1.65 -19.34 10.50
N PHE A 344 0.74 -18.41 10.83
CA PHE A 344 0.38 -18.15 12.23
C PHE A 344 -0.46 -19.29 12.83
N GLY A 345 -1.15 -20.07 11.97
CA GLY A 345 -1.99 -21.17 12.42
C GLY A 345 -3.14 -20.72 13.31
N LEU A 346 -3.73 -19.55 13.01
CA LEU A 346 -4.87 -19.02 13.76
C LEU A 346 -6.15 -19.77 13.39
N ASP A 347 -6.93 -20.12 14.40
CA ASP A 347 -8.24 -20.70 14.19
C ASP A 347 -9.21 -19.67 13.56
N LYS A 348 -10.18 -20.19 12.79
CA LYS A 348 -11.25 -19.36 12.30
C LYS A 348 -12.19 -18.97 13.43
N GLU A 349 -12.34 -17.68 13.68
CA GLU A 349 -13.19 -17.13 14.73
C GLU A 349 -14.49 -16.57 14.15
N GLU A 350 -15.59 -16.63 14.93
CA GLU A 350 -16.87 -16.03 14.53
C GLU A 350 -16.83 -14.50 14.57
N ASN A 351 -16.05 -13.93 15.51
CA ASN A 351 -15.88 -12.49 15.69
C ASN A 351 -14.39 -12.12 15.74
N PRO A 352 -13.68 -12.17 14.60
CA PRO A 352 -12.23 -12.01 14.58
C PRO A 352 -11.72 -10.69 15.16
N ALA A 353 -12.46 -9.60 14.99
CA ALA A 353 -12.11 -8.29 15.53
C ALA A 353 -12.12 -8.26 17.07
N LEU A 354 -12.93 -9.11 17.70
CA LEU A 354 -13.01 -9.29 19.18
C LEU A 354 -12.14 -10.44 19.68
N GLY A 355 -11.44 -11.12 18.79
CA GLY A 355 -10.80 -12.40 19.04
C GLY A 355 -9.31 -12.32 19.39
N TYR A 356 -8.61 -13.39 18.99
CA TYR A 356 -7.19 -13.61 19.25
C TYR A 356 -6.34 -12.85 18.24
N ARG A 357 -6.00 -11.59 18.58
CA ARG A 357 -5.27 -10.68 17.70
C ARG A 357 -4.26 -9.81 18.46
N ALA A 358 -3.32 -9.23 17.72
CA ALA A 358 -2.40 -8.18 18.16
C ALA A 358 -1.65 -8.56 19.46
N ILE A 359 -1.75 -7.73 20.48
CA ILE A 359 -1.04 -7.94 21.76
C ILE A 359 -1.42 -9.27 22.43
N ARG A 360 -2.61 -9.79 22.18
CA ARG A 360 -3.06 -11.08 22.73
C ARG A 360 -2.21 -12.22 22.18
N ILE A 361 -1.87 -12.18 20.88
CA ILE A 361 -0.92 -13.11 20.27
C ILE A 361 0.47 -12.90 20.86
N CYS A 362 0.93 -11.66 20.96
CA CYS A 362 2.26 -11.32 21.46
C CYS A 362 2.50 -11.84 22.89
N LEU A 363 1.52 -11.71 23.78
CA LEU A 363 1.64 -12.11 25.18
C LEU A 363 1.53 -13.63 25.42
N THR A 364 0.90 -14.36 24.50
CA THR A 364 0.72 -15.81 24.58
C THR A 364 1.71 -16.58 23.71
N ARG A 365 2.38 -15.90 22.77
CA ARG A 365 3.44 -16.44 21.93
C ARG A 365 4.71 -15.57 22.06
N PRO A 366 5.40 -15.64 23.20
CA PRO A 366 6.51 -14.75 23.53
C PRO A 366 7.69 -14.84 22.54
N GLU A 367 7.86 -15.98 21.88
CA GLU A 367 8.91 -16.16 20.86
C GLU A 367 8.74 -15.20 19.68
N ILE A 368 7.50 -14.95 19.24
CA ILE A 368 7.20 -13.99 18.16
C ILE A 368 7.46 -12.57 18.65
N PHE A 369 6.96 -12.25 19.82
CA PHE A 369 7.02 -10.88 20.35
C PHE A 369 8.44 -10.47 20.73
N LYS A 370 9.21 -11.35 21.39
CA LYS A 370 10.61 -11.08 21.71
C LYS A 370 11.47 -10.85 20.47
N THR A 371 11.25 -11.62 19.41
CA THR A 371 11.94 -11.42 18.14
C THR A 371 11.71 -10.00 17.60
N GLN A 372 10.48 -9.50 17.62
CA GLN A 372 10.16 -8.14 17.20
C GLN A 372 10.77 -7.09 18.15
N LEU A 373 10.64 -7.28 19.46
CA LEU A 373 11.20 -6.36 20.46
C LEU A 373 12.72 -6.25 20.34
N ARG A 374 13.43 -7.36 20.15
CA ARG A 374 14.87 -7.37 19.94
C ARG A 374 15.26 -6.53 18.71
N ALA A 375 14.59 -6.76 17.60
CA ALA A 375 14.80 -5.98 16.37
C ALA A 375 14.55 -4.48 16.58
N LEU A 376 13.48 -4.11 17.27
CA LEU A 376 13.12 -2.72 17.56
C LEU A 376 14.15 -2.03 18.47
N TYR A 377 14.58 -2.66 19.56
CA TYR A 377 15.58 -2.09 20.46
C TYR A 377 16.96 -1.95 19.81
N ARG A 378 17.35 -2.91 18.96
CA ARG A 378 18.55 -2.82 18.12
C ARG A 378 18.47 -1.66 17.14
N ALA A 379 17.36 -1.54 16.41
CA ALA A 379 17.18 -0.49 15.43
C ALA A 379 17.10 0.91 16.07
N ALA A 380 16.55 1.03 17.27
CA ALA A 380 16.47 2.28 18.02
C ALA A 380 17.84 2.89 18.35
N PHE A 381 18.91 2.11 18.35
CA PHE A 381 20.28 2.59 18.49
C PHE A 381 20.69 3.51 17.31
N TYR A 382 20.11 3.32 16.14
CA TYR A 382 20.45 4.01 14.91
C TYR A 382 19.55 5.20 14.57
N GLY A 383 18.52 5.47 15.38
CA GLY A 383 17.62 6.59 15.14
C GLY A 383 16.60 6.80 16.27
N ASN A 384 15.63 7.67 16.03
CA ASN A 384 14.64 8.05 17.02
C ASN A 384 13.38 7.18 16.91
N ILE A 385 13.47 5.92 17.34
CA ILE A 385 12.34 4.99 17.37
C ILE A 385 11.60 5.07 18.71
N SER A 386 10.27 5.08 18.62
CA SER A 386 9.33 4.83 19.72
C SER A 386 8.52 3.58 19.41
N ILE A 387 8.11 2.84 20.42
CA ILE A 387 7.35 1.59 20.27
C ILE A 387 5.92 1.81 20.78
N MET A 388 4.94 1.39 20.01
CA MET A 388 3.51 1.51 20.34
C MET A 388 2.83 0.14 20.34
N PHE A 389 2.05 -0.13 21.39
CA PHE A 389 1.35 -1.41 21.59
C PHE A 389 -0.13 -1.28 21.25
N PRO A 390 -0.65 -2.10 20.31
CA PRO A 390 -2.05 -2.09 19.91
C PRO A 390 -2.93 -2.92 20.85
N MET A 391 -4.23 -2.69 20.84
CA MET A 391 -5.28 -3.52 21.47
C MET A 391 -5.14 -3.71 22.98
N ILE A 392 -4.56 -2.75 23.68
CA ILE A 392 -4.41 -2.77 25.13
C ILE A 392 -5.76 -2.57 25.82
N ILE A 393 -6.04 -3.37 26.84
CA ILE A 393 -7.26 -3.28 27.66
C ILE A 393 -6.96 -3.23 29.17
N SER A 394 -5.72 -3.42 29.60
CA SER A 394 -5.37 -3.43 31.02
C SER A 394 -3.94 -2.98 31.30
N VAL A 395 -3.71 -2.48 32.50
CA VAL A 395 -2.37 -2.15 33.04
C VAL A 395 -1.51 -3.40 33.17
N SER A 396 -2.12 -4.55 33.48
CA SER A 396 -1.39 -5.81 33.62
C SER A 396 -0.74 -6.27 32.31
N GLU A 397 -1.33 -5.95 31.16
CA GLU A 397 -0.69 -6.20 29.85
C GLU A 397 0.59 -5.37 29.70
N ILE A 398 0.57 -4.10 30.09
CA ILE A 398 1.76 -3.24 30.06
C ILE A 398 2.85 -3.77 30.98
N HIS A 399 2.50 -4.26 32.17
CA HIS A 399 3.48 -4.86 33.09
C HIS A 399 4.14 -6.10 32.46
N LYS A 400 3.35 -6.98 31.82
CA LYS A 400 3.90 -8.15 31.12
C LYS A 400 4.81 -7.76 29.97
N ILE A 401 4.43 -6.74 29.18
CA ILE A 401 5.27 -6.20 28.11
C ILE A 401 6.61 -5.70 28.65
N LYS A 402 6.57 -4.93 29.75
CA LYS A 402 7.80 -4.39 30.40
C LYS A 402 8.72 -5.49 30.91
N GLU A 403 8.17 -6.58 31.46
CA GLU A 403 8.97 -7.74 31.88
C GLU A 403 9.67 -8.39 30.65
N MET A 404 8.95 -8.58 29.56
CA MET A 404 9.55 -9.13 28.33
C MET A 404 10.61 -8.18 27.74
N ILE A 405 10.39 -6.87 27.78
CA ILE A 405 11.39 -5.86 27.37
C ILE A 405 12.65 -5.97 28.23
N LYS A 406 12.48 -6.15 29.55
CA LYS A 406 13.61 -6.31 30.47
C LYS A 406 14.45 -7.56 30.14
N GLU A 407 13.79 -8.67 29.84
CA GLU A 407 14.44 -9.90 29.38
C GLU A 407 15.20 -9.66 28.07
N VAL A 408 14.56 -9.04 27.08
CA VAL A 408 15.17 -8.72 25.78
C VAL A 408 16.43 -7.85 25.93
N LYS A 409 16.35 -6.80 26.75
CA LYS A 409 17.51 -5.94 27.02
C LYS A 409 18.67 -6.72 27.68
N ALA A 410 18.36 -7.59 28.64
CA ALA A 410 19.35 -8.44 29.30
C ALA A 410 20.05 -9.38 28.30
N GLU A 411 19.28 -10.02 27.42
CA GLU A 411 19.80 -10.89 26.37
C GLU A 411 20.71 -10.13 25.40
N LEU A 412 20.29 -8.96 24.89
CA LEU A 412 21.08 -8.13 24.00
C LEU A 412 22.39 -7.67 24.64
N LYS A 413 22.34 -7.30 25.92
CA LYS A 413 23.50 -6.88 26.70
C LYS A 413 24.50 -8.03 26.89
N GLU A 414 24.00 -9.22 27.24
CA GLU A 414 24.83 -10.42 27.40
C GLU A 414 25.53 -10.81 26.09
N GLN A 415 24.82 -10.66 24.97
CA GLN A 415 25.35 -10.96 23.64
C GLN A 415 26.25 -9.86 23.07
N GLY A 416 26.38 -8.72 23.76
CA GLY A 416 27.18 -7.58 23.29
C GLY A 416 26.60 -6.89 22.05
N ILE A 417 25.29 -7.04 21.80
CA ILE A 417 24.61 -6.44 20.65
C ILE A 417 24.20 -5.01 21.01
N PRO A 418 24.54 -3.99 20.19
CA PRO A 418 24.12 -2.61 20.44
C PRO A 418 22.61 -2.44 20.43
N TYR A 419 22.09 -1.75 21.43
CA TYR A 419 20.68 -1.40 21.54
C TYR A 419 20.52 -0.07 22.30
N LYS A 420 19.33 0.56 22.21
CA LYS A 420 19.02 1.77 22.97
C LYS A 420 18.32 1.39 24.27
N GLU A 421 18.85 1.86 25.40
CA GLU A 421 18.30 1.56 26.73
C GLU A 421 16.92 2.24 26.93
N ASP A 422 16.84 3.54 26.63
CA ASP A 422 15.66 4.38 26.88
C ASP A 422 14.88 4.58 25.57
N VAL A 423 14.00 3.63 25.24
CA VAL A 423 13.05 3.74 24.14
C VAL A 423 11.70 4.19 24.68
N GLU A 424 11.12 5.23 24.08
CA GLU A 424 9.80 5.73 24.42
C GLU A 424 8.73 4.69 24.09
N LEU A 425 7.88 4.36 25.06
CA LEU A 425 6.82 3.34 24.94
C LEU A 425 5.46 4.00 24.99
N GLY A 426 4.58 3.62 24.08
CA GLY A 426 3.22 4.14 24.01
C GLY A 426 2.15 3.07 23.85
N VAL A 427 0.92 3.47 24.08
CA VAL A 427 -0.28 2.65 23.90
C VAL A 427 -1.13 3.25 22.80
N MET A 428 -1.60 2.39 21.90
CA MET A 428 -2.68 2.75 20.99
C MET A 428 -4.00 2.70 21.76
N ILE A 429 -4.62 3.87 21.93
CA ILE A 429 -5.95 3.98 22.56
C ILE A 429 -6.99 3.69 21.47
N GLU A 430 -7.50 2.48 21.47
CA GLU A 430 -8.40 2.01 20.42
C GLU A 430 -9.50 1.08 20.93
N THR A 431 -9.52 0.83 22.24
CA THR A 431 -10.60 0.10 22.91
C THR A 431 -11.28 1.02 23.93
N PRO A 432 -12.60 0.93 24.12
CA PRO A 432 -13.29 1.65 25.20
C PRO A 432 -12.68 1.39 26.58
N ALA A 433 -12.21 0.16 26.83
CA ALA A 433 -11.52 -0.20 28.07
C ALA A 433 -10.26 0.65 28.30
N SER A 434 -9.40 0.82 27.26
CA SER A 434 -8.20 1.64 27.39
C SER A 434 -8.50 3.12 27.65
N VAL A 435 -9.60 3.63 27.08
CA VAL A 435 -10.05 5.00 27.37
C VAL A 435 -10.44 5.14 28.84
N MET A 436 -11.24 4.22 29.36
CA MET A 436 -11.75 4.28 30.75
C MET A 436 -10.64 4.20 31.80
N ILE A 437 -9.55 3.48 31.50
CA ILE A 437 -8.39 3.34 32.39
C ILE A 437 -7.19 4.13 31.90
N SER A 438 -7.40 5.12 31.03
CA SER A 438 -6.30 5.84 30.38
C SER A 438 -5.41 6.60 31.37
N ARG A 439 -5.94 7.06 32.49
CA ARG A 439 -5.13 7.70 33.52
C ARG A 439 -4.14 6.74 34.18
N GLU A 440 -4.57 5.52 34.47
CA GLU A 440 -3.71 4.47 35.01
C GLU A 440 -2.67 4.01 33.98
N LEU A 441 -3.07 3.86 32.71
CA LEU A 441 -2.16 3.55 31.62
C LEU A 441 -1.12 4.65 31.42
N ALA A 442 -1.50 5.92 31.53
CA ALA A 442 -0.59 7.06 31.36
C ALA A 442 0.55 7.09 32.39
N LYS A 443 0.36 6.50 33.58
CA LYS A 443 1.42 6.34 34.59
C LYS A 443 2.48 5.32 34.16
N GLU A 444 2.12 4.42 33.28
CA GLU A 444 2.97 3.29 32.87
C GLU A 444 3.70 3.49 31.55
N VAL A 445 3.27 4.44 30.73
CA VAL A 445 3.82 4.67 29.39
C VAL A 445 4.15 6.15 29.16
N ASP A 446 4.82 6.42 28.05
CA ASP A 446 5.32 7.76 27.73
C ASP A 446 4.35 8.57 26.86
N PHE A 447 3.51 7.90 26.08
CA PHE A 447 2.55 8.55 25.19
C PHE A 447 1.34 7.67 24.86
N PHE A 448 0.33 8.32 24.28
CA PHE A 448 -0.82 7.69 23.66
C PHE A 448 -0.93 8.10 22.19
N SER A 449 -1.44 7.18 21.38
CA SER A 449 -1.91 7.48 20.02
C SER A 449 -3.28 6.84 19.83
N VAL A 450 -4.28 7.65 19.45
CA VAL A 450 -5.65 7.15 19.31
C VAL A 450 -5.82 6.47 17.97
N GLY A 451 -6.15 5.19 17.98
CA GLY A 451 -6.56 4.40 16.82
C GLY A 451 -8.06 4.57 16.58
N THR A 452 -8.45 5.63 15.89
CA THR A 452 -9.86 6.04 15.78
C THR A 452 -10.75 5.04 15.05
N ASN A 453 -10.21 4.27 14.12
CA ASN A 453 -10.97 3.28 13.35
C ASN A 453 -11.48 2.15 14.26
N ASP A 454 -10.59 1.52 15.02
CA ASP A 454 -10.97 0.47 15.96
C ASP A 454 -11.75 1.04 17.15
N LEU A 455 -11.38 2.22 17.65
CA LEU A 455 -12.13 2.87 18.72
C LEU A 455 -13.60 3.12 18.33
N THR A 456 -13.85 3.60 17.12
CA THR A 456 -15.21 3.82 16.59
C THR A 456 -15.95 2.49 16.46
N GLN A 457 -15.31 1.46 15.87
CA GLN A 457 -15.88 0.13 15.71
C GLN A 457 -16.33 -0.46 17.05
N TYR A 458 -15.48 -0.45 18.06
CA TYR A 458 -15.79 -1.03 19.37
C TYR A 458 -16.77 -0.18 20.18
N THR A 459 -16.69 1.15 20.06
CA THR A 459 -17.60 2.05 20.78
C THR A 459 -19.02 1.94 20.26
N LEU A 460 -19.19 1.88 18.94
CA LEU A 460 -20.51 1.78 18.30
C LEU A 460 -20.98 0.34 18.13
N ALA A 461 -20.14 -0.66 18.44
CA ALA A 461 -20.41 -2.08 18.21
C ALA A 461 -20.78 -2.39 16.75
N ILE A 462 -20.06 -1.81 15.81
CA ILE A 462 -20.29 -1.92 14.37
C ILE A 462 -19.04 -2.47 13.70
N ASP A 463 -19.19 -3.55 12.93
CA ASP A 463 -18.13 -4.05 12.07
C ASP A 463 -17.95 -3.11 10.87
N ARG A 464 -16.84 -2.36 10.85
CA ARG A 464 -16.52 -1.39 9.79
C ARG A 464 -16.27 -2.00 8.41
N GLN A 465 -16.12 -3.32 8.34
CA GLN A 465 -15.96 -4.03 7.07
C GLN A 465 -17.28 -4.50 6.47
N ASN A 466 -18.36 -4.43 7.24
CA ASN A 466 -19.68 -4.80 6.77
C ASN A 466 -20.38 -3.61 6.10
N SER A 467 -20.34 -3.56 4.78
CA SER A 467 -20.96 -2.48 3.98
C SER A 467 -22.46 -2.26 4.24
N LYS A 468 -23.15 -3.25 4.81
CA LYS A 468 -24.56 -3.10 5.20
C LYS A 468 -24.76 -2.19 6.41
N LEU A 469 -23.68 -1.90 7.13
CA LEU A 469 -23.68 -1.08 8.33
C LEU A 469 -23.13 0.33 8.10
N ASP A 470 -22.79 0.70 6.87
CA ASP A 470 -22.16 1.99 6.54
C ASP A 470 -23.04 3.17 6.99
N GLU A 471 -24.37 3.05 6.89
CA GLU A 471 -25.31 4.09 7.34
C GLU A 471 -25.32 4.30 8.87
N PHE A 472 -24.87 3.31 9.64
CA PHE A 472 -24.80 3.35 11.11
C PHE A 472 -23.42 3.71 11.62
N TYR A 473 -22.38 3.59 10.77
CA TYR A 473 -21.01 3.88 11.13
C TYR A 473 -20.72 5.37 11.01
N ASP A 474 -20.76 6.07 12.15
CA ASP A 474 -20.50 7.51 12.24
C ASP A 474 -19.18 7.76 12.98
N PRO A 475 -18.06 8.06 12.29
CA PRO A 475 -16.79 8.39 12.93
C PRO A 475 -16.82 9.72 13.71
N HIS A 476 -17.78 10.62 13.42
CA HIS A 476 -17.99 11.87 14.17
C HIS A 476 -18.93 11.70 15.38
N HIS A 477 -19.27 10.46 15.72
CA HIS A 477 -20.23 10.19 16.79
C HIS A 477 -19.76 10.83 18.12
N PRO A 478 -20.67 11.53 18.84
CA PRO A 478 -20.32 12.23 20.08
C PRO A 478 -19.63 11.35 21.14
N ALA A 479 -19.98 10.07 21.21
CA ALA A 479 -19.33 9.14 22.14
C ALA A 479 -17.84 8.93 21.79
N VAL A 480 -17.50 8.83 20.52
CA VAL A 480 -16.12 8.67 20.06
C VAL A 480 -15.31 9.93 20.39
N LEU A 481 -15.83 11.11 20.07
CA LEU A 481 -15.18 12.39 20.37
C LEU A 481 -15.01 12.61 21.88
N ALA A 482 -16.00 12.22 22.69
CA ALA A 482 -15.90 12.27 24.14
C ALA A 482 -14.81 11.33 24.69
N MET A 483 -14.64 10.15 24.11
CA MET A 483 -13.58 9.21 24.48
C MET A 483 -12.20 9.76 24.12
N ILE A 484 -12.03 10.36 22.95
CA ILE A 484 -10.77 11.00 22.55
C ILE A 484 -10.40 12.12 23.56
N ARG A 485 -11.36 12.97 23.91
CA ARG A 485 -11.17 14.04 24.90
C ARG A 485 -10.77 13.48 26.26
N MET A 486 -11.46 12.45 26.75
CA MET A 486 -11.14 11.82 28.02
C MET A 486 -9.71 11.26 28.04
N ALA A 487 -9.30 10.59 26.96
CA ALA A 487 -7.93 10.07 26.84
C ALA A 487 -6.89 11.21 26.86
N ALA A 488 -7.17 12.32 26.18
CA ALA A 488 -6.30 13.49 26.15
C ALA A 488 -6.16 14.13 27.54
N GLU A 489 -7.25 14.37 28.24
CA GLU A 489 -7.26 14.92 29.60
C GLU A 489 -6.49 14.03 30.57
N ASN A 490 -6.68 12.71 30.49
CA ASN A 490 -6.00 11.75 31.34
C ASN A 490 -4.50 11.64 31.05
N ALA A 491 -4.10 11.68 29.76
CA ALA A 491 -2.70 11.71 29.38
C ALA A 491 -2.00 12.96 29.94
N HIS A 492 -2.57 14.14 29.73
CA HIS A 492 -2.01 15.40 30.19
C HIS A 492 -1.98 15.52 31.71
N ALA A 493 -2.97 14.94 32.41
CA ALA A 493 -2.98 14.91 33.87
C ALA A 493 -1.76 14.15 34.45
N GLU A 494 -1.18 13.24 33.70
CA GLU A 494 0.04 12.49 34.09
C GLU A 494 1.29 13.00 33.32
N GLY A 495 1.19 14.14 32.64
CA GLY A 495 2.30 14.77 31.91
C GLY A 495 2.73 14.03 30.64
N LYS A 496 1.84 13.28 30.02
CA LYS A 496 2.11 12.51 28.81
C LYS A 496 1.49 13.19 27.59
N TRP A 497 2.16 13.05 26.44
CA TRP A 497 1.61 13.56 25.19
C TRP A 497 0.67 12.52 24.54
N ILE A 498 -0.25 13.00 23.72
CA ILE A 498 -1.23 12.19 23.02
C ILE A 498 -1.44 12.69 21.59
N GLY A 499 -1.51 11.74 20.65
CA GLY A 499 -1.82 12.00 19.25
C GLY A 499 -2.95 11.14 18.72
N ILE A 500 -3.25 11.32 17.44
CA ILE A 500 -4.17 10.49 16.65
C ILE A 500 -3.42 9.93 15.47
N CYS A 501 -3.53 8.62 15.23
CA CYS A 501 -2.99 7.95 14.05
C CYS A 501 -4.08 7.29 13.18
N GLY A 502 -5.32 7.31 13.59
CA GLY A 502 -6.46 6.84 12.81
C GLY A 502 -6.91 7.83 11.74
N GLU A 503 -7.87 7.42 10.92
CA GLU A 503 -8.35 8.22 9.77
C GLU A 503 -8.95 9.57 10.17
N LEU A 504 -9.54 9.68 11.36
CA LEU A 504 -10.07 10.97 11.86
C LEU A 504 -8.99 12.05 11.99
N GLY A 505 -7.72 11.69 12.16
CA GLY A 505 -6.61 12.65 12.19
C GLY A 505 -6.50 13.49 10.91
N ALA A 506 -6.93 12.93 9.78
CA ALA A 506 -6.94 13.60 8.47
C ALA A 506 -8.22 14.39 8.19
N ASP A 507 -9.22 14.29 9.06
CA ASP A 507 -10.48 14.99 8.90
C ASP A 507 -10.33 16.48 9.24
N LEU A 508 -10.34 17.31 8.20
CA LEU A 508 -10.12 18.75 8.35
C LEU A 508 -11.29 19.48 9.05
N GLU A 509 -12.47 18.87 9.10
CA GLU A 509 -13.62 19.43 9.85
C GLU A 509 -13.40 19.30 11.36
N LEU A 510 -12.75 18.24 11.81
CA LEU A 510 -12.44 17.97 13.21
C LEU A 510 -11.12 18.57 13.69
N THR A 511 -10.28 19.11 12.82
CA THR A 511 -8.96 19.64 13.19
C THR A 511 -9.04 20.64 14.33
N GLU A 512 -9.97 21.61 14.27
CA GLU A 512 -10.14 22.63 15.30
C GLU A 512 -10.60 22.03 16.64
N GLU A 513 -11.47 21.03 16.60
CA GLU A 513 -11.92 20.31 17.80
C GLU A 513 -10.75 19.55 18.45
N PHE A 514 -9.91 18.90 17.66
CA PHE A 514 -8.72 18.22 18.17
C PHE A 514 -7.71 19.18 18.80
N LEU A 515 -7.52 20.36 18.21
CA LEU A 515 -6.70 21.41 18.81
C LEU A 515 -7.27 21.87 20.16
N LYS A 516 -8.60 22.05 20.26
CA LYS A 516 -9.29 22.41 21.52
C LYS A 516 -9.21 21.30 22.57
N MET A 517 -9.18 20.03 22.18
CA MET A 517 -8.94 18.90 23.09
C MET A 517 -7.51 18.86 23.60
N GLY A 518 -6.60 19.63 23.01
CA GLY A 518 -5.18 19.67 23.37
C GLY A 518 -4.37 18.52 22.81
N LEU A 519 -4.77 17.93 21.69
CA LEU A 519 -3.95 16.88 21.05
C LEU A 519 -2.60 17.43 20.62
N ASP A 520 -1.54 16.67 20.89
CA ASP A 520 -0.15 17.08 20.67
C ASP A 520 0.35 16.69 19.27
N GLU A 521 -0.31 15.73 18.64
CA GLU A 521 0.11 15.17 17.35
C GLU A 521 -1.09 14.67 16.55
N LEU A 522 -1.03 14.90 15.23
CA LEU A 522 -1.93 14.27 14.25
C LEU A 522 -1.08 13.57 13.19
N SER A 523 -1.26 12.27 13.07
CA SER A 523 -0.56 11.43 12.09
C SER A 523 -1.53 11.01 10.98
N VAL A 524 -1.16 11.36 9.75
CA VAL A 524 -2.03 11.25 8.58
C VAL A 524 -1.30 10.56 7.43
N SER A 525 -2.01 10.23 6.36
CA SER A 525 -1.31 9.79 5.13
C SER A 525 -0.36 10.91 4.64
N PRO A 526 0.78 10.57 4.02
CA PRO A 526 1.76 11.57 3.58
C PRO A 526 1.16 12.71 2.75
N SER A 527 0.21 12.41 1.86
CA SER A 527 -0.47 13.41 1.03
C SER A 527 -1.35 14.39 1.80
N MET A 528 -1.75 14.06 3.02
CA MET A 528 -2.58 14.92 3.87
C MET A 528 -1.77 15.83 4.80
N VAL A 529 -0.46 15.70 4.87
CA VAL A 529 0.40 16.49 5.75
C VAL A 529 0.28 17.98 5.44
N LEU A 530 0.45 18.38 4.20
CA LEU A 530 0.37 19.81 3.80
C LEU A 530 -1.06 20.38 3.86
N PRO A 531 -2.12 19.68 3.42
CA PRO A 531 -3.49 20.11 3.66
C PRO A 531 -3.83 20.32 5.13
N LEU A 532 -3.40 19.40 6.01
CA LEU A 532 -3.60 19.53 7.45
C LEU A 532 -2.80 20.70 8.04
N ARG A 533 -1.54 20.89 7.63
CA ARG A 533 -0.73 22.07 8.00
C ARG A 533 -1.43 23.37 7.64
N LYS A 534 -2.00 23.46 6.43
CA LYS A 534 -2.78 24.62 6.01
C LYS A 534 -3.96 24.84 6.94
N LYS A 535 -4.74 23.80 7.22
CA LYS A 535 -5.91 23.89 8.12
C LYS A 535 -5.53 24.37 9.52
N ILE A 536 -4.46 23.80 10.11
CA ILE A 536 -3.95 24.21 11.43
C ILE A 536 -3.59 25.70 11.44
N ARG A 537 -2.88 26.18 10.42
CA ARG A 537 -2.47 27.58 10.32
C ARG A 537 -3.64 28.55 10.08
N ASP A 538 -4.76 28.05 9.57
CA ASP A 538 -5.99 28.82 9.39
C ASP A 538 -6.85 28.88 10.68
N CYS A 539 -6.65 27.96 11.64
CA CYS A 539 -7.33 27.95 12.93
C CYS A 539 -6.85 29.09 13.85
N GLU A 540 -7.74 29.52 14.76
CA GLU A 540 -7.46 30.60 15.73
C GLU A 540 -6.43 30.15 16.81
#